data_b89bfc25d5bcc56fbf1be9b25bce6385
#
_entry.id   b89bfc25d5bcc56fbf1be9b25bce6385
#
_cell.length_a   1.000
_cell.length_b   1.000
_cell.length_c   1.000
_cell.angle_alpha   90.00
_cell.angle_beta   90.00
_cell.angle_gamma   90.00
#
_symmetry.space_group_name_H-M   'P 1'
#
loop_
_entity.id
_entity.type
_entity.pdbx_description
1 polymer ?
#
loop_
_entity_poly.entity_id
_entity_poly.type
_entity_poly.pdbx_seq_one_letter_code
_entity_poly.pdbx_strand_id
1 'polypeptide(L)'
;MLSVTAKKRILADIKNVSNDDIKKQGIFYSMNEADMTKGTALIIGPADTPYEGGFYFFGVQFPPDYPFAPPAMTSLTQDGITRFNPNMYREGKVCLSLLNTWHVGERWSGCQTLSSILLSILTSVLVNKPIQNEPGFETRTESEQSHVYARMVLHANLQTAALKMIQSPPEYAADFYDTMADAFNKNKKKLVDLAVGLQEYDNKTETMDFFRMTITYKFSTVADKIRDCVPRNPFPTEIE
;
A
#
# COMPACT_ATOMS: atom_id res chain seq x y z
N MET A 1 6.51 -19.74 -22.16
CA MET A 1 6.30 -18.65 -23.14
C MET A 1 4.86 -18.19 -23.02
N LEU A 2 4.59 -16.88 -22.92
CA LEU A 2 3.21 -16.37 -22.86
C LEU A 2 2.45 -16.67 -24.16
N SER A 3 1.19 -17.10 -24.02
CA SER A 3 0.29 -17.22 -25.16
C SER A 3 -0.07 -15.84 -25.74
N VAL A 4 -0.48 -15.80 -27.02
CA VAL A 4 -0.98 -14.56 -27.64
C VAL A 4 -2.19 -13.99 -26.87
N THR A 5 -3.07 -14.86 -26.39
CA THR A 5 -4.24 -14.48 -25.60
C THR A 5 -3.83 -13.83 -24.27
N ALA A 6 -2.87 -14.42 -23.54
CA ALA A 6 -2.35 -13.87 -22.30
C ALA A 6 -1.72 -12.48 -22.51
N LYS A 7 -0.91 -12.31 -23.56
CA LYS A 7 -0.32 -11.01 -23.91
C LYS A 7 -1.38 -9.95 -24.17
N LYS A 8 -2.39 -10.24 -24.98
CA LYS A 8 -3.49 -9.30 -25.29
C LYS A 8 -4.25 -8.93 -24.02
N ARG A 9 -4.48 -9.90 -23.13
CA ARG A 9 -5.21 -9.66 -21.90
C ARG A 9 -4.39 -8.81 -20.93
N ILE A 10 -3.08 -9.07 -20.73
CA ILE A 10 -2.21 -8.25 -19.90
C ILE A 10 -2.21 -6.79 -20.38
N LEU A 11 -2.04 -6.56 -21.70
CA LEU A 11 -2.07 -5.21 -22.27
C LEU A 11 -3.42 -4.51 -22.04
N ALA A 12 -4.53 -5.24 -22.15
CA ALA A 12 -5.86 -4.69 -21.88
C ALA A 12 -6.01 -4.29 -20.40
N ASP A 13 -5.50 -5.11 -19.48
CA ASP A 13 -5.54 -4.83 -18.04
C ASP A 13 -4.63 -3.65 -17.68
N ILE A 14 -3.44 -3.54 -18.29
CA ILE A 14 -2.54 -2.39 -18.11
C ILE A 14 -3.23 -1.10 -18.59
N LYS A 15 -3.86 -1.14 -19.77
CA LYS A 15 -4.62 0.00 -20.28
C LYS A 15 -5.77 0.38 -19.33
N ASN A 16 -6.45 -0.60 -18.78
CA ASN A 16 -7.58 -0.39 -17.87
C ASN A 16 -7.11 0.24 -16.55
N VAL A 17 -6.04 -0.26 -15.92
CA VAL A 17 -5.51 0.27 -14.67
C VAL A 17 -4.90 1.67 -14.84
N SER A 18 -4.48 2.01 -16.04
CA SER A 18 -3.85 3.31 -16.37
C SER A 18 -4.86 4.40 -16.74
N ASN A 19 -6.17 4.12 -16.69
CA ASN A 19 -7.19 5.12 -17.01
C ASN A 19 -7.32 6.17 -15.89
N ASP A 20 -7.86 7.36 -16.24
CA ASP A 20 -7.94 8.48 -15.31
C ASP A 20 -8.87 8.24 -14.12
N ASP A 21 -9.90 7.41 -14.26
CA ASP A 21 -10.82 7.12 -13.17
C ASP A 21 -10.16 6.25 -12.09
N ILE A 22 -9.28 5.34 -12.47
CA ILE A 22 -8.46 4.56 -11.55
C ILE A 22 -7.39 5.45 -10.90
N LYS A 23 -6.73 6.32 -11.69
CA LYS A 23 -5.74 7.28 -11.15
C LYS A 23 -6.36 8.25 -10.15
N LYS A 24 -7.59 8.72 -10.37
CA LYS A 24 -8.34 9.55 -9.41
C LYS A 24 -8.60 8.86 -8.07
N GLN A 25 -8.61 7.51 -8.06
CA GLN A 25 -8.70 6.73 -6.83
C GLN A 25 -7.35 6.60 -6.09
N GLY A 26 -6.28 7.17 -6.65
CA GLY A 26 -4.93 7.05 -6.08
C GLY A 26 -4.23 5.75 -6.44
N ILE A 27 -4.63 5.08 -7.50
CA ILE A 27 -4.03 3.83 -8.00
C ILE A 27 -3.25 4.12 -9.28
N PHE A 28 -1.98 3.68 -9.31
CA PHE A 28 -1.08 3.84 -10.45
C PHE A 28 -0.38 2.50 -10.72
N TYR A 29 0.03 2.30 -11.96
CA TYR A 29 0.73 1.08 -12.36
C TYR A 29 1.80 1.40 -13.41
N SER A 30 2.98 0.81 -13.24
CA SER A 30 4.07 0.82 -14.21
C SER A 30 4.44 -0.62 -14.57
N MET A 31 4.51 -0.90 -15.87
CA MET A 31 4.96 -2.18 -16.42
C MET A 31 6.48 -2.18 -16.53
N ASN A 32 7.10 -3.32 -16.22
CA ASN A 32 8.53 -3.48 -16.46
C ASN A 32 8.80 -3.54 -17.98
N GLU A 33 9.68 -2.68 -18.48
CA GLU A 33 9.97 -2.56 -19.91
C GLU A 33 10.61 -3.82 -20.51
N ALA A 34 11.43 -4.52 -19.74
CA ALA A 34 12.10 -5.74 -20.18
C ALA A 34 11.22 -6.99 -20.10
N ASP A 35 10.19 -6.99 -19.23
CA ASP A 35 9.33 -8.14 -18.99
C ASP A 35 7.89 -7.71 -18.70
N MET A 36 7.04 -7.69 -19.73
CA MET A 36 5.64 -7.31 -19.64
C MET A 36 4.81 -8.15 -18.65
N THR A 37 5.34 -9.26 -18.17
CA THR A 37 4.67 -10.06 -17.13
C THR A 37 4.85 -9.49 -15.74
N LYS A 38 5.72 -8.51 -15.57
CA LYS A 38 6.05 -7.85 -14.31
C LYS A 38 5.67 -6.39 -14.34
N GLY A 39 5.41 -5.87 -13.16
CA GLY A 39 5.20 -4.45 -12.96
C GLY A 39 5.04 -4.11 -11.50
N THR A 40 4.92 -2.83 -11.25
CA THR A 40 4.73 -2.27 -9.91
C THR A 40 3.44 -1.47 -9.88
N ALA A 41 2.63 -1.68 -8.86
CA ALA A 41 1.47 -0.85 -8.56
C ALA A 41 1.75 0.02 -7.35
N LEU A 42 1.29 1.27 -7.40
CA LEU A 42 1.24 2.19 -6.27
C LEU A 42 -0.23 2.45 -5.91
N ILE A 43 -0.55 2.32 -4.62
CA ILE A 43 -1.81 2.79 -4.05
C ILE A 43 -1.48 3.88 -3.02
N ILE A 44 -2.03 5.08 -3.21
CA ILE A 44 -1.98 6.13 -2.20
C ILE A 44 -3.03 5.82 -1.14
N GLY A 45 -2.62 5.76 0.12
CA GLY A 45 -3.49 5.42 1.23
C GLY A 45 -4.70 6.36 1.34
N PRO A 46 -5.93 5.80 1.45
CA PRO A 46 -7.16 6.59 1.39
C PRO A 46 -7.35 7.45 2.64
N ALA A 47 -8.06 8.57 2.43
CA ALA A 47 -8.39 9.51 3.50
C ALA A 47 -9.19 8.84 4.62
N ASP A 48 -9.12 9.40 5.83
CA ASP A 48 -9.82 8.95 7.04
C ASP A 48 -9.53 7.50 7.45
N THR A 49 -8.35 6.99 7.06
CA THR A 49 -7.82 5.68 7.46
C THR A 49 -6.44 5.83 8.09
N PRO A 50 -5.95 4.82 8.84
CA PRO A 50 -4.57 4.81 9.33
C PRO A 50 -3.51 4.80 8.22
N TYR A 51 -3.91 4.63 6.98
CA TYR A 51 -3.06 4.59 5.79
C TYR A 51 -2.98 5.93 5.06
N GLU A 52 -3.74 6.95 5.49
CA GLU A 52 -3.90 8.22 4.77
C GLU A 52 -2.58 8.80 4.30
N GLY A 53 -2.52 9.09 2.99
CA GLY A 53 -1.38 9.73 2.33
C GLY A 53 -0.09 8.92 2.28
N GLY A 54 -0.09 7.67 2.72
CA GLY A 54 1.04 6.74 2.58
C GLY A 54 1.11 6.14 1.18
N PHE A 55 2.32 5.75 0.75
CA PHE A 55 2.60 5.16 -0.55
C PHE A 55 2.79 3.65 -0.40
N TYR A 56 1.80 2.88 -0.84
CA TYR A 56 1.77 1.42 -0.73
C TYR A 56 2.08 0.80 -2.07
N PHE A 57 3.26 0.19 -2.18
CA PHE A 57 3.74 -0.44 -3.39
C PHE A 57 3.48 -1.94 -3.39
N PHE A 58 3.13 -2.45 -4.57
CA PHE A 58 2.89 -3.88 -4.80
C PHE A 58 3.61 -4.31 -6.07
N GLY A 59 4.49 -5.32 -5.95
CA GLY A 59 5.03 -6.01 -7.11
C GLY A 59 3.97 -6.94 -7.68
N VAL A 60 3.81 -6.94 -9.00
CA VAL A 60 2.83 -7.75 -9.74
C VAL A 60 3.55 -8.66 -10.70
N GLN A 61 3.19 -9.94 -10.72
CA GLN A 61 3.72 -10.93 -11.65
C GLN A 61 2.57 -11.71 -12.29
N PHE A 62 2.35 -11.53 -13.58
CA PHE A 62 1.36 -12.29 -14.33
C PHE A 62 1.87 -13.69 -14.64
N PRO A 63 1.10 -14.77 -14.36
CA PRO A 63 1.49 -16.13 -14.67
C PRO A 63 1.32 -16.43 -16.17
N PRO A 64 1.97 -17.51 -16.68
CA PRO A 64 1.89 -17.88 -18.10
C PRO A 64 0.48 -18.20 -18.61
N ASP A 65 -0.38 -18.68 -17.73
CA ASP A 65 -1.78 -19.05 -17.99
C ASP A 65 -2.79 -17.94 -17.66
N TYR A 66 -2.31 -16.71 -17.41
CA TYR A 66 -3.19 -15.55 -17.25
C TYR A 66 -4.16 -15.40 -18.43
N PRO A 67 -5.46 -15.15 -18.24
CA PRO A 67 -6.18 -14.83 -17.00
C PRO A 67 -6.83 -16.02 -16.29
N PHE A 68 -6.44 -17.26 -16.56
CA PHE A 68 -7.04 -18.44 -15.92
C PHE A 68 -6.54 -18.60 -14.47
N ALA A 69 -5.32 -18.16 -14.19
CA ALA A 69 -4.81 -17.97 -12.84
C ALA A 69 -4.61 -16.48 -12.52
N PRO A 70 -4.74 -16.06 -11.25
CA PRO A 70 -4.51 -14.67 -10.85
C PRO A 70 -3.04 -14.29 -10.96
N PRO A 71 -2.72 -12.98 -11.02
CA PRO A 71 -1.34 -12.55 -10.83
C PRO A 71 -0.87 -12.82 -9.39
N ALA A 72 0.42 -13.08 -9.22
CA ALA A 72 1.04 -13.05 -7.92
C ALA A 72 1.27 -11.59 -7.52
N MET A 73 1.04 -11.27 -6.23
CA MET A 73 1.29 -9.94 -5.70
C MET A 73 2.12 -10.01 -4.43
N THR A 74 3.05 -9.05 -4.31
CA THR A 74 3.91 -8.89 -3.14
C THR A 74 3.83 -7.45 -2.65
N SER A 75 3.52 -7.23 -1.38
CA SER A 75 3.61 -5.91 -0.75
C SER A 75 5.08 -5.52 -0.57
N LEU A 76 5.46 -4.36 -1.10
CA LEU A 76 6.83 -3.86 -1.10
C LEU A 76 7.08 -2.77 -0.05
N THR A 77 6.03 -2.05 0.38
CA THR A 77 6.12 -1.04 1.43
C THR A 77 6.17 -1.71 2.80
N GLN A 78 7.37 -1.74 3.40
CA GLN A 78 7.62 -2.46 4.65
C GLN A 78 8.70 -1.78 5.48
N ASP A 79 8.64 -1.97 6.81
CA ASP A 79 9.66 -1.54 7.78
C ASP A 79 10.31 -2.71 8.55
N GLY A 80 9.91 -3.94 8.26
CA GLY A 80 10.39 -5.15 8.93
C GLY A 80 9.75 -5.41 10.31
N ILE A 81 8.97 -4.47 10.84
CA ILE A 81 8.35 -4.54 12.17
C ILE A 81 6.83 -4.57 12.08
N THR A 82 6.27 -3.66 11.29
CA THR A 82 4.83 -3.45 11.22
C THR A 82 4.17 -4.42 10.23
N ARG A 83 3.18 -5.17 10.71
CA ARG A 83 2.21 -5.81 9.83
C ARG A 83 1.14 -4.76 9.52
N PHE A 84 1.27 -4.08 8.39
CA PHE A 84 0.42 -2.94 8.02
C PHE A 84 -1.06 -3.30 7.94
N ASN A 85 -1.37 -4.55 7.63
CA ASN A 85 -2.73 -5.07 7.62
C ASN A 85 -2.70 -6.59 7.88
N PRO A 86 -3.74 -7.20 8.47
CA PRO A 86 -3.85 -8.66 8.56
C PRO A 86 -3.65 -9.38 7.22
N ASN A 87 -4.08 -8.75 6.12
CA ASN A 87 -3.91 -9.26 4.75
C ASN A 87 -2.55 -8.95 4.12
N MET A 88 -1.71 -8.13 4.77
CA MET A 88 -0.38 -7.74 4.28
C MET A 88 0.68 -8.18 5.28
N TYR A 89 1.32 -9.30 5.01
CA TYR A 89 2.35 -9.87 5.88
C TYR A 89 3.67 -9.11 5.76
N ARG A 90 4.49 -9.14 6.82
CA ARG A 90 5.79 -8.44 6.87
C ARG A 90 6.77 -8.90 5.80
N GLU A 91 6.71 -10.16 5.42
CA GLU A 91 7.53 -10.77 4.36
C GLU A 91 6.98 -10.52 2.95
N GLY A 92 5.95 -9.69 2.83
CA GLY A 92 5.38 -9.24 1.56
C GLY A 92 4.21 -10.04 1.03
N LYS A 93 3.86 -11.16 1.66
CA LYS A 93 2.69 -11.94 1.22
C LYS A 93 1.42 -11.11 1.33
N VAL A 94 0.61 -11.11 0.25
CA VAL A 94 -0.72 -10.48 0.20
C VAL A 94 -1.78 -11.58 0.18
N CYS A 95 -2.70 -11.54 1.14
CA CYS A 95 -3.81 -12.48 1.28
C CYS A 95 -5.11 -11.83 0.81
N LEU A 96 -5.60 -12.25 -0.35
CA LEU A 96 -6.89 -11.84 -0.92
C LEU A 96 -7.56 -13.03 -1.59
N SER A 97 -8.89 -13.10 -1.51
CA SER A 97 -9.68 -14.11 -2.24
C SER A 97 -9.45 -14.00 -3.76
N LEU A 98 -9.39 -12.79 -4.30
CA LEU A 98 -9.09 -12.52 -5.72
C LEU A 98 -7.69 -12.98 -6.15
N LEU A 99 -6.76 -13.19 -5.22
CA LEU A 99 -5.45 -13.78 -5.50
C LEU A 99 -5.41 -15.28 -5.23
N ASN A 100 -6.53 -15.90 -4.85
CA ASN A 100 -6.62 -17.29 -4.36
C ASN A 100 -5.71 -17.56 -3.13
N THR A 101 -5.30 -16.52 -2.41
CA THR A 101 -4.44 -16.60 -1.21
C THR A 101 -5.23 -16.47 0.09
N TRP A 102 -6.54 -16.28 0.01
CA TRP A 102 -7.48 -16.22 1.12
C TRP A 102 -8.73 -17.06 0.82
N HIS A 103 -9.30 -17.71 1.84
CA HIS A 103 -10.37 -18.70 1.68
C HIS A 103 -11.79 -18.11 1.77
N VAL A 104 -11.92 -16.86 2.21
CA VAL A 104 -13.20 -16.15 2.36
C VAL A 104 -13.34 -15.10 1.27
N GLY A 105 -14.50 -15.04 0.62
CA GLY A 105 -14.83 -14.08 -0.42
C GLY A 105 -14.80 -14.67 -1.84
N GLU A 106 -14.98 -13.79 -2.83
CA GLU A 106 -15.01 -14.17 -4.24
C GLU A 106 -13.60 -14.54 -4.73
N ARG A 107 -13.46 -15.71 -5.28
CA ARG A 107 -12.19 -16.20 -5.84
C ARG A 107 -11.95 -15.64 -7.24
N TRP A 108 -10.70 -15.73 -7.67
CA TRP A 108 -10.32 -15.36 -9.03
C TRP A 108 -11.13 -16.09 -10.08
N SER A 109 -11.57 -15.36 -11.06
CA SER A 109 -12.13 -15.87 -12.31
C SER A 109 -11.52 -15.11 -13.48
N GLY A 110 -11.60 -15.66 -14.69
CA GLY A 110 -11.05 -15.00 -15.89
C GLY A 110 -11.72 -13.66 -16.24
N CYS A 111 -12.84 -13.30 -15.60
CA CYS A 111 -13.48 -11.98 -15.72
C CYS A 111 -12.84 -10.91 -14.83
N GLN A 112 -12.11 -11.30 -13.79
CA GLN A 112 -11.41 -10.37 -12.89
C GLN A 112 -10.23 -9.73 -13.60
N THR A 113 -9.86 -8.51 -13.18
CA THR A 113 -8.79 -7.71 -13.80
C THR A 113 -7.76 -7.28 -12.76
N LEU A 114 -6.61 -6.77 -13.19
CA LEU A 114 -5.65 -6.13 -12.29
C LEU A 114 -6.31 -4.98 -11.52
N SER A 115 -7.14 -4.17 -12.20
CA SER A 115 -7.86 -3.06 -11.55
C SER A 115 -8.79 -3.55 -10.44
N SER A 116 -9.50 -4.68 -10.63
CA SER A 116 -10.39 -5.22 -9.59
C SER A 116 -9.62 -5.66 -8.35
N ILE A 117 -8.40 -6.21 -8.50
CA ILE A 117 -7.54 -6.55 -7.37
C ILE A 117 -7.09 -5.30 -6.62
N LEU A 118 -6.57 -4.28 -7.34
CA LEU A 118 -6.07 -3.06 -6.72
C LEU A 118 -7.18 -2.25 -6.05
N LEU A 119 -8.37 -2.19 -6.64
CA LEU A 119 -9.55 -1.61 -6.01
C LEU A 119 -9.96 -2.40 -4.76
N SER A 120 -9.90 -3.73 -4.78
CA SER A 120 -10.18 -4.55 -3.59
C SER A 120 -9.17 -4.27 -2.47
N ILE A 121 -7.87 -4.07 -2.79
CA ILE A 121 -6.89 -3.66 -1.78
C ILE A 121 -7.27 -2.29 -1.22
N LEU A 122 -7.56 -1.31 -2.07
CA LEU A 122 -7.93 0.04 -1.64
C LEU A 122 -9.15 0.06 -0.73
N THR A 123 -10.21 -0.70 -1.09
CA THR A 123 -11.52 -0.61 -0.43
C THR A 123 -11.75 -1.62 0.70
N SER A 124 -11.01 -2.72 0.71
CA SER A 124 -11.23 -3.82 1.66
C SER A 124 -10.02 -4.10 2.57
N VAL A 125 -8.81 -3.66 2.17
CA VAL A 125 -7.59 -3.83 2.97
C VAL A 125 -7.18 -2.52 3.64
N LEU A 126 -7.08 -1.41 2.89
CA LEU A 126 -6.66 -0.12 3.43
C LEU A 126 -7.83 0.63 4.09
N VAL A 127 -8.49 -0.02 5.05
CA VAL A 127 -9.71 0.45 5.72
C VAL A 127 -9.43 1.17 7.02
N ASN A 128 -10.39 1.92 7.52
CA ASN A 128 -10.27 2.70 8.75
C ASN A 128 -9.95 1.85 9.99
N LYS A 129 -10.54 0.64 10.10
CA LYS A 129 -10.33 -0.28 11.23
C LYS A 129 -9.66 -1.56 10.74
N PRO A 130 -8.35 -1.56 10.46
CA PRO A 130 -7.68 -2.65 9.76
C PRO A 130 -7.73 -4.00 10.50
N ILE A 131 -7.88 -4.02 11.81
CA ILE A 131 -7.97 -5.26 12.59
C ILE A 131 -9.17 -6.13 12.18
N GLN A 132 -10.23 -5.54 11.60
CA GLN A 132 -11.42 -6.29 11.12
C GLN A 132 -11.07 -7.36 10.07
N ASN A 133 -9.96 -7.17 9.37
CA ASN A 133 -9.50 -8.12 8.37
C ASN A 133 -8.87 -9.39 9.00
N GLU A 134 -8.72 -9.42 10.32
CA GLU A 134 -8.27 -10.61 11.04
C GLU A 134 -9.47 -11.47 11.46
N PRO A 135 -9.48 -12.77 11.13
CA PRO A 135 -10.55 -13.67 11.56
C PRO A 135 -10.78 -13.64 13.06
N GLY A 136 -12.04 -13.47 13.46
CA GLY A 136 -12.46 -13.33 14.86
C GLY A 136 -12.43 -11.91 15.42
N PHE A 137 -12.03 -10.91 14.61
CA PHE A 137 -12.06 -9.49 14.97
C PHE A 137 -13.08 -8.66 14.18
N GLU A 138 -13.86 -9.27 13.31
CA GLU A 138 -14.78 -8.58 12.38
C GLU A 138 -15.75 -7.63 13.09
N THR A 139 -16.17 -7.99 14.31
CA THR A 139 -17.14 -7.19 15.13
C THR A 139 -16.46 -6.41 16.26
N ARG A 140 -15.13 -6.55 16.46
CA ARG A 140 -14.41 -5.93 17.59
C ARG A 140 -13.81 -4.57 17.23
N THR A 141 -14.52 -3.78 16.46
CA THR A 141 -14.03 -2.52 15.88
C THR A 141 -13.73 -1.42 16.90
N GLU A 142 -14.40 -1.45 18.06
CA GLU A 142 -14.24 -0.46 19.15
C GLU A 142 -13.45 -1.04 20.33
N SER A 143 -12.77 -2.18 20.15
CA SER A 143 -11.91 -2.74 21.19
C SER A 143 -10.64 -1.93 21.37
N GLU A 144 -10.03 -1.98 22.56
CA GLU A 144 -8.70 -1.36 22.80
C GLU A 144 -7.66 -1.90 21.82
N GLN A 145 -7.71 -3.19 21.50
CA GLN A 145 -6.82 -3.80 20.49
C GLN A 145 -6.98 -3.17 19.11
N SER A 146 -8.22 -2.81 18.73
CA SER A 146 -8.47 -2.11 17.45
C SER A 146 -7.82 -0.74 17.43
N HIS A 147 -7.96 0.03 18.51
CA HIS A 147 -7.38 1.37 18.63
C HIS A 147 -5.85 1.32 18.67
N VAL A 148 -5.28 0.40 19.44
CA VAL A 148 -3.82 0.18 19.50
C VAL A 148 -3.28 -0.19 18.11
N TYR A 149 -3.94 -1.14 17.41
CA TYR A 149 -3.48 -1.55 16.09
C TYR A 149 -3.56 -0.42 15.06
N ALA A 150 -4.66 0.31 15.02
CA ALA A 150 -4.81 1.46 14.13
C ALA A 150 -3.74 2.54 14.41
N ARG A 151 -3.42 2.81 15.68
CA ARG A 151 -2.36 3.75 16.09
C ARG A 151 -0.98 3.27 15.66
N MET A 152 -0.67 1.97 15.82
CA MET A 152 0.58 1.37 15.34
C MET A 152 0.74 1.50 13.83
N VAL A 153 -0.32 1.17 13.10
CA VAL A 153 -0.35 1.29 11.63
C VAL A 153 -0.19 2.74 11.19
N LEU A 154 -0.90 3.69 11.84
CA LEU A 154 -0.78 5.12 11.51
C LEU A 154 0.66 5.64 11.77
N HIS A 155 1.29 5.28 12.88
CA HIS A 155 2.67 5.66 13.15
C HIS A 155 3.62 5.15 12.06
N ALA A 156 3.50 3.87 11.71
CA ALA A 156 4.31 3.25 10.64
C ALA A 156 3.98 3.85 9.26
N ASN A 157 2.73 4.18 8.99
CA ASN A 157 2.31 4.89 7.79
C ASN A 157 3.04 6.23 7.65
N LEU A 158 2.97 7.07 8.67
CA LEU A 158 3.59 8.40 8.66
C LEU A 158 5.12 8.31 8.50
N GLN A 159 5.75 7.39 9.22
CA GLN A 159 7.21 7.25 9.25
C GLN A 159 7.74 6.54 7.99
N THR A 160 7.12 5.44 7.59
CA THR A 160 7.62 4.54 6.54
C THR A 160 6.92 4.77 5.21
N ALA A 161 5.59 4.63 5.17
CA ALA A 161 4.88 4.69 3.90
C ALA A 161 4.79 6.11 3.32
N ALA A 162 4.77 7.15 4.16
CA ALA A 162 4.77 8.53 3.69
C ALA A 162 6.19 9.12 3.67
N LEU A 163 6.80 9.36 4.83
CA LEU A 163 8.03 10.15 4.93
C LEU A 163 9.24 9.44 4.30
N LYS A 164 9.51 8.18 4.68
CA LYS A 164 10.69 7.45 4.18
C LYS A 164 10.60 7.24 2.67
N MET A 165 9.41 6.96 2.12
CA MET A 165 9.22 6.77 0.67
C MET A 165 9.52 8.05 -0.12
N ILE A 166 9.39 9.24 0.47
CA ILE A 166 9.77 10.50 -0.17
C ILE A 166 11.25 10.80 0.03
N GLN A 167 11.81 10.54 1.22
CA GLN A 167 13.20 10.91 1.54
C GLN A 167 14.23 9.95 0.96
N SER A 168 13.88 8.67 0.87
CA SER A 168 14.76 7.59 0.43
C SER A 168 13.95 6.56 -0.36
N PRO A 169 13.40 6.94 -1.52
CA PRO A 169 12.56 6.07 -2.31
C PRO A 169 13.40 4.90 -2.86
N PRO A 170 12.87 3.67 -2.81
CA PRO A 170 13.51 2.54 -3.48
C PRO A 170 13.40 2.67 -5.01
N GLU A 171 14.25 1.96 -5.73
CA GLU A 171 14.33 2.01 -7.21
C GLU A 171 12.96 1.74 -7.89
N TYR A 172 12.16 0.81 -7.36
CA TYR A 172 10.84 0.53 -7.91
C TYR A 172 9.83 1.69 -7.80
N ALA A 173 10.18 2.76 -7.10
CA ALA A 173 9.35 3.97 -6.97
C ALA A 173 9.70 5.03 -8.04
N ALA A 174 10.70 4.82 -8.87
CA ALA A 174 11.21 5.82 -9.83
C ALA A 174 10.09 6.40 -10.72
N ASP A 175 9.33 5.54 -11.38
CA ASP A 175 8.25 5.95 -12.31
C ASP A 175 7.08 6.69 -11.63
N PHE A 176 7.05 6.66 -10.30
CA PHE A 176 5.94 7.23 -9.50
C PHE A 176 6.36 8.46 -8.70
N TYR A 177 7.66 8.80 -8.68
CA TYR A 177 8.16 9.77 -7.71
C TYR A 177 7.51 11.13 -7.82
N ASP A 178 7.30 11.65 -9.01
CA ASP A 178 6.67 12.97 -9.19
C ASP A 178 5.21 12.95 -8.70
N THR A 179 4.48 11.87 -9.00
CA THR A 179 3.12 11.67 -8.46
C THR A 179 3.11 11.59 -6.93
N MET A 180 4.11 10.91 -6.34
CA MET A 180 4.27 10.82 -4.89
C MET A 180 4.59 12.17 -4.28
N ALA A 181 5.50 12.94 -4.89
CA ALA A 181 5.90 14.27 -4.44
C ALA A 181 4.72 15.25 -4.43
N ASP A 182 3.93 15.25 -5.50
CA ASP A 182 2.71 16.07 -5.61
C ASP A 182 1.69 15.67 -4.55
N ALA A 183 1.41 14.38 -4.39
CA ALA A 183 0.49 13.88 -3.39
C ALA A 183 0.97 14.18 -1.96
N PHE A 184 2.26 14.02 -1.68
CA PHE A 184 2.85 14.35 -0.38
C PHE A 184 2.70 15.84 -0.07
N ASN A 185 3.06 16.72 -0.99
CA ASN A 185 2.93 18.16 -0.81
C ASN A 185 1.48 18.58 -0.56
N LYS A 186 0.53 18.01 -1.31
CA LYS A 186 -0.90 18.24 -1.14
C LYS A 186 -1.41 17.82 0.23
N ASN A 187 -0.93 16.67 0.73
CA ASN A 187 -1.39 16.08 2.00
C ASN A 187 -0.52 16.46 3.20
N LYS A 188 0.60 17.14 3.01
CA LYS A 188 1.62 17.42 4.02
C LYS A 188 1.05 17.97 5.32
N LYS A 189 0.17 18.99 5.23
CA LYS A 189 -0.47 19.57 6.42
C LYS A 189 -1.28 18.52 7.17
N LYS A 190 -2.10 17.73 6.48
CA LYS A 190 -2.92 16.69 7.09
C LYS A 190 -2.08 15.61 7.77
N LEU A 191 -0.96 15.20 7.15
CA LEU A 191 -0.03 14.22 7.75
C LEU A 191 0.60 14.77 9.03
N VAL A 192 0.96 16.06 9.06
CA VAL A 192 1.45 16.73 10.27
C VAL A 192 0.36 16.76 11.34
N ASP A 193 -0.85 17.17 10.98
CA ASP A 193 -1.98 17.26 11.91
C ASP A 193 -2.33 15.88 12.52
N LEU A 194 -2.27 14.80 11.74
CA LEU A 194 -2.45 13.42 12.23
C LEU A 194 -1.38 13.03 13.25
N ALA A 195 -0.12 13.37 12.99
CA ALA A 195 0.98 13.08 13.93
C ALA A 195 0.84 13.91 15.21
N VAL A 196 0.58 15.21 15.10
CA VAL A 196 0.41 16.12 16.25
C VAL A 196 -0.78 15.68 17.13
N GLY A 197 -1.86 15.21 16.52
CA GLY A 197 -3.03 14.71 17.25
C GLY A 197 -2.78 13.51 18.15
N LEU A 198 -1.62 12.82 17.98
CA LEU A 198 -1.23 11.64 18.77
C LEU A 198 0.10 11.84 19.56
N GLN A 199 0.59 13.06 19.68
CA GLN A 199 1.85 13.36 20.39
C GLN A 199 1.82 12.98 21.88
N GLU A 200 0.64 12.83 22.49
CA GLU A 200 0.47 12.33 23.86
C GLU A 200 0.97 10.88 24.04
N TYR A 201 1.14 10.13 22.93
CA TYR A 201 1.69 8.79 22.92
C TYR A 201 3.22 8.78 22.76
N ASP A 202 3.88 9.91 22.58
CA ASP A 202 5.34 9.97 22.42
C ASP A 202 6.08 9.27 23.56
N ASN A 203 7.06 8.47 23.18
CA ASN A 203 7.85 7.61 24.06
C ASN A 203 7.08 6.49 24.77
N LYS A 204 5.76 6.35 24.54
CA LYS A 204 5.02 5.16 24.96
C LYS A 204 5.36 3.99 24.06
N THR A 205 5.51 2.82 24.66
CA THR A 205 5.71 1.56 23.95
C THR A 205 4.45 0.73 24.08
N GLU A 206 3.90 0.31 22.96
CA GLU A 206 2.77 -0.62 22.92
C GLU A 206 3.19 -1.91 22.23
N THR A 207 2.61 -3.03 22.68
CA THR A 207 2.86 -4.36 22.14
C THR A 207 1.54 -4.99 21.71
N MET A 208 1.56 -5.61 20.54
CA MET A 208 0.46 -6.43 20.06
C MET A 208 0.99 -7.84 19.78
N ASP A 209 0.87 -8.71 20.78
CA ASP A 209 1.44 -10.07 20.77
C ASP A 209 0.91 -10.88 19.59
N PHE A 210 -0.37 -10.74 19.27
CA PHE A 210 -1.03 -11.45 18.18
C PHE A 210 -0.33 -11.26 16.83
N PHE A 211 0.15 -10.03 16.56
CA PHE A 211 0.93 -9.71 15.36
C PHE A 211 2.43 -9.64 15.63
N ARG A 212 2.89 -9.95 16.86
CA ARG A 212 4.30 -9.85 17.29
C ARG A 212 4.89 -8.48 16.96
N MET A 213 4.15 -7.41 17.26
CA MET A 213 4.56 -6.03 17.03
C MET A 213 4.83 -5.36 18.35
N THR A 214 5.93 -4.62 18.44
CA THR A 214 6.25 -3.71 19.53
C THR A 214 6.71 -2.39 18.93
N ILE A 215 6.02 -1.30 19.23
CA ILE A 215 6.30 0.02 18.68
C ILE A 215 6.43 1.03 19.80
N THR A 216 7.52 1.79 19.78
CA THR A 216 7.69 2.99 20.58
C THR A 216 7.39 4.20 19.71
N TYR A 217 6.39 4.97 20.08
CA TYR A 217 5.92 6.09 19.27
C TYR A 217 6.86 7.30 19.37
N LYS A 218 6.95 8.03 18.25
CA LYS A 218 7.71 9.27 18.08
C LYS A 218 6.94 10.25 17.18
N PHE A 219 5.69 10.47 17.48
CA PHE A 219 4.79 11.25 16.64
C PHE A 219 5.26 12.69 16.45
N SER A 220 5.73 13.37 17.52
CA SER A 220 6.27 14.74 17.41
C SER A 220 7.48 14.80 16.48
N THR A 221 8.41 13.85 16.63
CA THR A 221 9.61 13.78 15.76
C THR A 221 9.22 13.54 14.31
N VAL A 222 8.22 12.67 14.06
CA VAL A 222 7.73 12.39 12.71
C VAL A 222 7.03 13.61 12.12
N ALA A 223 6.21 14.33 12.92
CA ALA A 223 5.56 15.57 12.50
C ALA A 223 6.57 16.62 12.05
N ASP A 224 7.64 16.84 12.84
CA ASP A 224 8.69 17.81 12.49
C ASP A 224 9.40 17.41 11.19
N LYS A 225 9.78 16.13 11.05
CA LYS A 225 10.41 15.64 9.82
C LYS A 225 9.51 15.76 8.60
N ILE A 226 8.20 15.52 8.72
CA ILE A 226 7.24 15.72 7.62
C ILE A 226 7.15 17.20 7.28
N ARG A 227 7.06 18.09 8.28
CA ARG A 227 6.99 19.55 8.11
C ARG A 227 8.18 20.09 7.33
N ASP A 228 9.38 19.61 7.64
CA ASP A 228 10.63 20.08 7.06
C ASP A 228 10.98 19.38 5.75
N CYS A 229 10.31 18.25 5.44
CA CYS A 229 10.60 17.47 4.25
C CYS A 229 10.22 18.25 2.98
N VAL A 230 11.17 18.40 2.08
CA VAL A 230 10.97 18.92 0.73
C VAL A 230 11.29 17.79 -0.25
N PRO A 231 10.29 17.27 -0.98
CA PRO A 231 10.53 16.22 -1.97
C PRO A 231 11.56 16.67 -3.02
N ARG A 232 12.53 15.80 -3.30
CA ARG A 232 13.52 16.00 -4.36
C ARG A 232 13.67 14.69 -5.09
N ASN A 233 13.40 14.68 -6.40
CA ASN A 233 13.51 13.46 -7.20
C ASN A 233 14.99 13.00 -7.23
N PRO A 234 15.31 11.83 -6.64
CA PRO A 234 16.69 11.32 -6.63
C PRO A 234 17.02 10.52 -7.88
N PHE A 235 16.02 10.23 -8.72
CA PHE A 235 16.22 9.45 -9.92
C PHE A 235 16.66 10.38 -11.06
N PRO A 236 17.65 9.97 -11.89
CA PRO A 236 18.03 10.76 -13.03
C PRO A 236 16.86 10.93 -13.99
N THR A 237 16.53 12.17 -14.33
CA THR A 237 15.70 12.44 -15.51
C THR A 237 16.51 12.04 -16.71
N GLU A 238 16.01 11.13 -17.55
CA GLU A 238 16.60 10.93 -18.87
C GLU A 238 16.60 12.29 -19.56
N ILE A 239 17.79 12.84 -19.76
CA ILE A 239 17.97 14.04 -20.59
C ILE A 239 17.79 13.55 -22.03
N GLU A 240 16.67 13.94 -22.67
CA GLU A 240 16.45 13.76 -24.09
C GLU A 240 17.58 14.37 -24.93
#